data_811629cb07451067c1c354df27a3fcfc
#
_entry.id   811629cb07451067c1c354df27a3fcfc
#
_cell.length_a   1.000
_cell.length_b   1.000
_cell.length_c   1.000
_cell.angle_alpha   90.00
_cell.angle_beta   90.00
_cell.angle_gamma   90.00
#
_symmetry.space_group_name_H-M   'P 1'
#
loop_
_entity.id
_entity.type
_entity.pdbx_description
1 polymer ?
#
loop_
_entity_poly.entity_id
_entity_poly.type
_entity_poly.pdbx_seq_one_letter_code
_entity_poly.pdbx_strand_id
1 'polypeptide(L)'
;MQPAVIPCPFCTAILVAAGASQRMGMDKLAWPLAGVPVLRRTLEAFLAADSIAAVVVVCPQDRWKLLGGGDFCKPVMRVDGGANRQDSVACGLAALDPNTRYVAVHDGARPLIAPDDIDRCVAVAVEHRAAALARRATETMQRSDDQDFDVEVVSRKYLWCMETPQVFETTLLRDAYAAVAVRRLLVTDEVSAAQASGVRVKFVESRHPNLKITTFADVALAEALLRSGDISVPRP
;
A
#
# COMPACT_ATOMS: atom_id res chain seq x y z
N MET A 1 -23.68 -13.00 8.43
CA MET A 1 -22.85 -13.59 7.37
C MET A 1 -21.58 -14.10 8.03
N GLN A 2 -21.32 -15.39 7.99
CA GLN A 2 -20.06 -15.95 8.46
C GLN A 2 -18.93 -15.39 7.59
N PRO A 3 -17.75 -15.01 8.15
CA PRO A 3 -16.62 -14.62 7.36
C PRO A 3 -16.25 -15.82 6.46
N ALA A 4 -16.04 -15.55 5.17
CA ALA A 4 -15.53 -16.55 4.25
C ALA A 4 -14.21 -17.08 4.83
N VAL A 5 -14.11 -18.38 5.04
CA VAL A 5 -12.86 -19.04 5.41
C VAL A 5 -11.92 -18.82 4.21
N ILE A 6 -10.95 -17.93 4.39
CA ILE A 6 -9.90 -17.72 3.38
C ILE A 6 -9.04 -18.97 3.41
N PRO A 7 -9.06 -19.82 2.37
CA PRO A 7 -8.19 -21.00 2.35
C PRO A 7 -6.77 -20.55 2.14
N CYS A 8 -5.84 -20.97 2.98
CA CYS A 8 -4.38 -20.92 2.85
C CYS A 8 -3.79 -19.62 2.24
N PRO A 9 -2.68 -19.08 2.72
CA PRO A 9 -2.12 -17.82 2.22
C PRO A 9 -1.88 -17.90 0.70
N PHE A 10 -2.48 -17.00 -0.08
CA PHE A 10 -2.49 -17.06 -1.56
C PHE A 10 -2.26 -15.71 -2.23
N CYS A 11 -2.11 -14.64 -1.45
CA CYS A 11 -1.82 -13.29 -1.95
C CYS A 11 -0.33 -12.98 -1.76
N THR A 12 0.34 -12.46 -2.78
CA THR A 12 1.70 -11.92 -2.65
C THR A 12 1.65 -10.41 -2.51
N ALA A 13 2.33 -9.86 -1.51
CA ALA A 13 2.43 -8.42 -1.34
C ALA A 13 3.60 -7.84 -2.15
N ILE A 14 3.41 -6.63 -2.71
CA ILE A 14 4.46 -5.78 -3.28
C ILE A 14 4.57 -4.53 -2.41
N LEU A 15 5.67 -4.41 -1.65
CA LEU A 15 5.97 -3.23 -0.85
C LEU A 15 6.79 -2.24 -1.68
N VAL A 16 6.19 -1.11 -2.06
CA VAL A 16 6.85 -0.09 -2.87
C VAL A 16 7.69 0.81 -1.98
N ALA A 17 9.00 0.70 -2.09
CA ALA A 17 9.98 1.35 -1.22
C ALA A 17 11.16 1.95 -1.99
N ALA A 18 11.04 2.22 -3.30
CA ALA A 18 12.12 2.74 -4.14
C ALA A 18 12.21 4.29 -4.15
N GLY A 19 11.18 5.03 -3.76
CA GLY A 19 11.11 6.49 -3.86
C GLY A 19 12.16 7.23 -3.02
N ALA A 20 12.67 8.36 -3.51
CA ALA A 20 13.85 9.08 -2.98
C ALA A 20 13.60 9.96 -1.74
N SER A 21 12.45 9.91 -1.07
CA SER A 21 12.13 10.68 0.17
C SER A 21 12.45 12.20 0.14
N GLN A 22 12.35 12.84 -1.02
CA GLN A 22 12.84 14.22 -1.27
C GLN A 22 12.31 15.27 -0.26
N ARG A 23 11.06 15.14 0.21
CA ARG A 23 10.42 16.12 1.11
C ARG A 23 10.99 16.20 2.53
N MET A 24 11.64 15.14 3.01
CA MET A 24 12.22 15.10 4.36
C MET A 24 13.73 15.35 4.38
N GLY A 25 14.39 15.43 3.20
CA GLY A 25 15.84 15.58 3.14
C GLY A 25 16.64 14.38 3.66
N MET A 26 15.96 13.32 4.09
CA MET A 26 16.54 12.08 4.58
C MET A 26 15.65 10.88 4.19
N ASP A 27 16.18 9.65 4.32
CA ASP A 27 15.42 8.46 4.03
C ASP A 27 14.37 8.16 5.12
N LYS A 28 13.13 8.56 4.86
CA LYS A 28 12.01 8.34 5.77
C LYS A 28 11.72 6.86 6.05
N LEU A 29 12.10 5.95 5.13
CA LEU A 29 11.88 4.51 5.30
C LEU A 29 12.90 3.88 6.26
N ALA A 30 14.06 4.52 6.41
CA ALA A 30 15.07 4.19 7.39
C ALA A 30 14.79 4.80 8.78
N TRP A 31 13.86 5.75 8.88
CA TRP A 31 13.58 6.43 10.15
C TRP A 31 13.13 5.43 11.23
N PRO A 32 13.73 5.50 12.44
CA PRO A 32 13.38 4.61 13.54
C PRO A 32 12.09 5.07 14.23
N LEU A 33 10.96 4.59 13.79
CA LEU A 33 9.65 4.83 14.41
C LEU A 33 9.52 3.92 15.65
N ALA A 34 9.55 4.52 16.85
CA ALA A 34 9.63 3.78 18.11
C ALA A 34 10.72 2.68 18.08
N GLY A 35 11.92 3.03 17.62
CA GLY A 35 13.10 2.15 17.59
C GLY A 35 13.18 1.16 16.43
N VAL A 36 12.16 1.05 15.57
CA VAL A 36 12.13 0.12 14.42
C VAL A 36 11.99 0.92 13.12
N PRO A 37 12.80 0.66 12.08
CA PRO A 37 12.69 1.36 10.80
C PRO A 37 11.26 1.28 10.23
N VAL A 38 10.78 2.39 9.65
CA VAL A 38 9.43 2.49 9.03
C VAL A 38 9.17 1.33 8.07
N LEU A 39 10.12 1.05 7.16
CA LEU A 39 9.96 -0.04 6.18
C LEU A 39 9.88 -1.42 6.86
N ARG A 40 10.64 -1.63 7.93
CA ARG A 40 10.63 -2.89 8.67
C ARG A 40 9.27 -3.12 9.35
N ARG A 41 8.69 -2.09 9.98
CA ARG A 41 7.33 -2.18 10.54
C ARG A 41 6.28 -2.53 9.50
N THR A 42 6.36 -1.87 8.32
CA THR A 42 5.46 -2.19 7.20
C THR A 42 5.59 -3.65 6.78
N LEU A 43 6.82 -4.15 6.63
CA LEU A 43 7.07 -5.55 6.28
C LEU A 43 6.49 -6.50 7.33
N GLU A 44 6.72 -6.24 8.61
CA GLU A 44 6.25 -7.10 9.72
C GLU A 44 4.72 -7.21 9.76
N ALA A 45 3.98 -6.14 9.45
CA ALA A 45 2.52 -6.19 9.36
C ALA A 45 2.06 -7.15 8.25
N PHE A 46 2.73 -7.15 7.09
CA PHE A 46 2.41 -8.08 5.99
C PHE A 46 2.83 -9.52 6.30
N LEU A 47 3.93 -9.71 7.00
CA LEU A 47 4.34 -11.04 7.45
C LEU A 47 3.37 -11.63 8.49
N ALA A 48 2.73 -10.78 9.30
CA ALA A 48 1.74 -11.19 10.30
C ALA A 48 0.34 -11.42 9.72
N ALA A 49 0.01 -10.91 8.54
CA ALA A 49 -1.31 -11.08 7.90
C ALA A 49 -1.48 -12.51 7.37
N ASP A 50 -2.60 -13.16 7.69
CA ASP A 50 -2.84 -14.58 7.38
C ASP A 50 -3.00 -14.84 5.86
N SER A 51 -3.57 -13.90 5.13
CA SER A 51 -3.81 -14.01 3.69
C SER A 51 -2.54 -13.86 2.83
N ILE A 52 -1.44 -13.38 3.39
CA ILE A 52 -0.19 -13.12 2.66
C ILE A 52 0.71 -14.36 2.65
N ALA A 53 1.05 -14.85 1.46
CA ALA A 53 1.93 -15.99 1.25
C ALA A 53 3.41 -15.60 1.12
N ALA A 54 3.69 -14.46 0.49
CA ALA A 54 5.04 -13.98 0.22
C ALA A 54 5.06 -12.46 0.08
N VAL A 55 6.23 -11.86 0.16
CA VAL A 55 6.42 -10.41 0.01
C VAL A 55 7.55 -10.10 -0.98
N VAL A 56 7.28 -9.24 -1.94
CA VAL A 56 8.27 -8.63 -2.83
C VAL A 56 8.52 -7.20 -2.35
N VAL A 57 9.73 -6.89 -1.91
CA VAL A 57 10.12 -5.53 -1.50
C VAL A 57 10.84 -4.85 -2.67
N VAL A 58 10.22 -3.83 -3.22
CA VAL A 58 10.77 -3.05 -4.32
C VAL A 58 11.57 -1.89 -3.73
N CYS A 59 12.88 -2.07 -3.61
CA CYS A 59 13.76 -1.07 -2.99
C CYS A 59 15.22 -1.21 -3.46
N PRO A 60 16.04 -0.14 -3.34
CA PRO A 60 17.48 -0.23 -3.56
C PRO A 60 18.16 -1.09 -2.48
N GLN A 61 19.37 -1.59 -2.80
CA GLN A 61 20.12 -2.52 -1.94
C GLN A 61 20.38 -1.95 -0.54
N ASP A 62 20.61 -0.65 -0.42
CA ASP A 62 20.89 -0.05 0.90
C ASP A 62 19.67 -0.06 1.82
N ARG A 63 18.46 0.13 1.28
CA ARG A 63 17.22 -0.04 2.05
C ARG A 63 16.94 -1.48 2.43
N TRP A 64 17.28 -2.42 1.55
CA TRP A 64 17.16 -3.84 1.88
C TRP A 64 17.94 -4.20 3.15
N LYS A 65 19.13 -3.63 3.35
CA LYS A 65 19.93 -3.82 4.56
C LYS A 65 19.21 -3.41 5.85
N LEU A 66 18.30 -2.42 5.76
CA LEU A 66 17.50 -1.95 6.91
C LEU A 66 16.52 -3.00 7.43
N LEU A 67 16.20 -4.00 6.62
CA LEU A 67 15.31 -5.09 7.00
C LEU A 67 16.04 -6.17 7.84
N GLY A 68 17.34 -5.99 8.04
CA GLY A 68 18.13 -6.80 8.98
C GLY A 68 18.52 -8.17 8.48
N GLY A 69 18.29 -8.50 7.20
CA GLY A 69 18.68 -9.75 6.53
C GLY A 69 18.47 -10.96 7.46
N GLY A 70 17.29 -11.53 7.56
CA GLY A 70 17.01 -12.60 8.50
C GLY A 70 16.08 -13.65 7.89
N ASP A 71 15.94 -14.75 8.59
CA ASP A 71 14.92 -15.75 8.31
C ASP A 71 13.54 -15.16 8.63
N PHE A 72 12.85 -14.67 7.60
CA PHE A 72 11.47 -14.23 7.73
C PHE A 72 10.54 -15.44 7.82
N CYS A 73 9.45 -15.33 8.57
CA CYS A 73 8.46 -16.41 8.71
C CYS A 73 7.72 -16.74 7.39
N LYS A 74 7.85 -15.92 6.37
CA LYS A 74 7.34 -16.11 5.00
C LYS A 74 8.42 -15.74 3.99
N PRO A 75 8.34 -16.24 2.73
CA PRO A 75 9.27 -15.84 1.67
C PRO A 75 9.27 -14.33 1.45
N VAL A 76 10.43 -13.69 1.50
CA VAL A 76 10.62 -12.27 1.21
C VAL A 76 11.74 -12.14 0.18
N MET A 77 11.46 -11.45 -0.91
CA MET A 77 12.47 -11.17 -1.94
C MET A 77 12.59 -9.68 -2.22
N ARG A 78 13.76 -9.27 -2.68
CA ARG A 78 14.03 -7.90 -3.11
C ARG A 78 14.09 -7.80 -4.62
N VAL A 79 13.57 -6.71 -5.16
CA VAL A 79 13.81 -6.28 -6.54
C VAL A 79 14.15 -4.79 -6.57
N ASP A 80 14.88 -4.36 -7.61
CA ASP A 80 15.13 -2.94 -7.82
C ASP A 80 13.86 -2.24 -8.32
N GLY A 81 13.70 -0.96 -7.99
CA GLY A 81 12.61 -0.13 -8.49
C GLY A 81 12.92 0.49 -9.85
N GLY A 82 11.89 1.08 -10.46
CA GLY A 82 12.00 1.87 -11.68
C GLY A 82 12.15 3.38 -11.43
N ALA A 83 12.02 4.18 -12.49
CA ALA A 83 12.21 5.62 -12.47
C ALA A 83 11.15 6.35 -11.59
N ASN A 84 9.96 5.80 -11.50
CA ASN A 84 8.85 6.34 -10.71
C ASN A 84 8.11 5.23 -9.95
N ARG A 85 7.00 5.57 -9.23
CA ARG A 85 6.22 4.61 -8.47
C ARG A 85 5.57 3.54 -9.36
N GLN A 86 5.00 3.95 -10.49
CA GLN A 86 4.38 3.06 -11.46
C GLN A 86 5.38 2.04 -12.01
N ASP A 87 6.57 2.47 -12.42
CA ASP A 87 7.63 1.57 -12.91
C ASP A 87 8.11 0.63 -11.81
N SER A 88 8.19 1.11 -10.56
CA SER A 88 8.56 0.27 -9.42
C SER A 88 7.53 -0.83 -9.16
N VAL A 89 6.23 -0.54 -9.28
CA VAL A 89 5.18 -1.57 -9.20
C VAL A 89 5.30 -2.56 -10.35
N ALA A 90 5.57 -2.09 -11.57
CA ALA A 90 5.80 -2.97 -12.72
C ALA A 90 6.97 -3.94 -12.50
N CYS A 91 8.09 -3.48 -11.89
CA CYS A 91 9.19 -4.34 -11.48
C CYS A 91 8.74 -5.41 -10.47
N GLY A 92 7.95 -5.02 -9.48
CA GLY A 92 7.37 -5.95 -8.50
C GLY A 92 6.45 -6.99 -9.14
N LEU A 93 5.56 -6.57 -10.06
CA LEU A 93 4.66 -7.46 -10.81
C LEU A 93 5.42 -8.47 -11.69
N ALA A 94 6.54 -8.05 -12.28
CA ALA A 94 7.39 -8.92 -13.09
C ALA A 94 8.08 -10.01 -12.26
N ALA A 95 8.35 -9.76 -10.98
CA ALA A 95 9.00 -10.69 -10.07
C ALA A 95 8.04 -11.68 -9.37
N LEU A 96 6.75 -11.53 -9.55
CA LEU A 96 5.78 -12.45 -8.95
C LEU A 96 5.87 -13.84 -9.57
N ASP A 97 5.70 -14.88 -8.72
CA ASP A 97 5.47 -16.23 -9.20
C ASP A 97 4.33 -16.25 -10.23
N PRO A 98 4.48 -16.95 -11.37
CA PRO A 98 3.44 -17.06 -12.39
C PRO A 98 2.07 -17.55 -11.86
N ASN A 99 2.07 -18.33 -10.78
CA ASN A 99 0.87 -18.87 -10.15
C ASN A 99 0.26 -17.93 -9.10
N THR A 100 0.87 -16.76 -8.84
CA THR A 100 0.33 -15.77 -7.91
C THR A 100 -1.06 -15.32 -8.38
N ARG A 101 -2.08 -15.68 -7.62
CA ARG A 101 -3.47 -15.40 -8.01
C ARG A 101 -3.90 -13.98 -7.66
N TYR A 102 -3.51 -13.49 -6.49
CA TYR A 102 -3.79 -12.14 -6.01
C TYR A 102 -2.51 -11.41 -5.62
N VAL A 103 -2.48 -10.11 -5.86
CA VAL A 103 -1.38 -9.23 -5.50
C VAL A 103 -1.89 -8.04 -4.69
N ALA A 104 -1.22 -7.74 -3.57
CA ALA A 104 -1.49 -6.58 -2.72
C ALA A 104 -0.35 -5.57 -2.88
N VAL A 105 -0.61 -4.42 -3.48
CA VAL A 105 0.39 -3.35 -3.60
C VAL A 105 0.25 -2.39 -2.43
N HIS A 106 1.37 -2.12 -1.74
CA HIS A 106 1.38 -1.27 -0.56
C HIS A 106 2.57 -0.32 -0.52
N ASP A 107 2.33 0.90 -0.05
CA ASP A 107 3.38 1.89 0.15
C ASP A 107 4.22 1.53 1.38
N GLY A 108 5.53 1.31 1.21
CA GLY A 108 6.45 1.01 2.31
C GLY A 108 6.53 2.09 3.41
N ALA A 109 5.95 3.27 3.15
CA ALA A 109 5.86 4.39 4.09
C ALA A 109 4.57 4.41 4.93
N ARG A 110 3.80 3.32 5.01
CA ARG A 110 2.60 3.19 5.86
C ARG A 110 2.81 2.14 6.95
N PRO A 111 3.60 2.46 7.99
CA PRO A 111 4.04 1.48 9.01
C PRO A 111 2.97 1.09 10.01
N LEU A 112 1.80 1.73 9.97
CA LEU A 112 0.71 1.51 10.92
C LEU A 112 -0.41 0.62 10.36
N ILE A 113 -0.24 0.06 9.17
CA ILE A 113 -1.20 -0.88 8.60
C ILE A 113 -1.39 -2.08 9.53
N ALA A 114 -2.64 -2.40 9.85
CA ALA A 114 -2.98 -3.53 10.68
C ALA A 114 -3.14 -4.82 9.85
N PRO A 115 -2.66 -5.99 10.32
CA PRO A 115 -2.80 -7.26 9.62
C PRO A 115 -4.25 -7.61 9.27
N ASP A 116 -5.21 -7.36 10.16
CA ASP A 116 -6.63 -7.63 9.89
C ASP A 116 -7.23 -6.72 8.80
N ASP A 117 -6.76 -5.49 8.63
CA ASP A 117 -7.15 -4.63 7.51
C ASP A 117 -6.57 -5.15 6.18
N ILE A 118 -5.35 -5.72 6.19
CA ILE A 118 -4.77 -6.41 5.03
C ILE A 118 -5.65 -7.59 4.65
N ASP A 119 -5.96 -8.48 5.60
CA ASP A 119 -6.74 -9.69 5.38
C ASP A 119 -8.16 -9.38 4.91
N ARG A 120 -8.80 -8.36 5.45
CA ARG A 120 -10.11 -7.88 5.00
C ARG A 120 -10.07 -7.35 3.56
N CYS A 121 -9.03 -6.58 3.20
CA CYS A 121 -8.89 -6.07 1.85
C CYS A 121 -8.69 -7.22 0.85
N VAL A 122 -7.89 -8.22 1.19
CA VAL A 122 -7.70 -9.43 0.39
C VAL A 122 -9.01 -10.20 0.24
N ALA A 123 -9.77 -10.40 1.32
CA ALA A 123 -11.05 -11.11 1.27
C ALA A 123 -12.05 -10.43 0.33
N VAL A 124 -12.15 -9.10 0.38
CA VAL A 124 -13.02 -8.33 -0.51
C VAL A 124 -12.52 -8.38 -1.98
N ALA A 125 -11.19 -8.41 -2.18
CA ALA A 125 -10.64 -8.58 -3.53
C ALA A 125 -10.94 -9.97 -4.11
N VAL A 126 -10.99 -11.01 -3.29
CA VAL A 126 -11.41 -12.35 -3.73
C VAL A 126 -12.85 -12.37 -4.23
N GLU A 127 -13.75 -11.64 -3.55
CA GLU A 127 -15.16 -11.54 -3.94
C GLU A 127 -15.37 -10.67 -5.19
N HIS A 128 -14.62 -9.57 -5.30
CA HIS A 128 -14.86 -8.54 -6.31
C HIS A 128 -13.75 -8.42 -7.36
N ARG A 129 -12.70 -9.25 -7.30
CA ARG A 129 -11.50 -9.27 -8.15
C ARG A 129 -10.56 -8.06 -7.95
N ALA A 130 -11.04 -6.98 -7.35
CA ALA A 130 -10.27 -5.79 -7.05
C ALA A 130 -10.83 -5.06 -5.81
N ALA A 131 -9.98 -4.73 -4.85
CA ALA A 131 -10.33 -3.96 -3.67
C ALA A 131 -9.19 -3.01 -3.27
N ALA A 132 -9.51 -1.93 -2.58
CA ALA A 132 -8.52 -1.00 -2.07
C ALA A 132 -8.94 -0.47 -0.70
N LEU A 133 -7.99 -0.39 0.24
CA LEU A 133 -8.23 0.33 1.48
C LEU A 133 -8.39 1.82 1.20
N ALA A 134 -9.32 2.42 1.88
CA ALA A 134 -9.60 3.84 1.81
C ALA A 134 -10.32 4.31 3.08
N ARG A 135 -10.27 5.59 3.38
CA ARG A 135 -11.10 6.23 4.41
C ARG A 135 -12.03 7.26 3.78
N ARG A 136 -13.20 7.45 4.38
CA ARG A 136 -14.12 8.49 3.91
C ARG A 136 -13.52 9.88 4.12
N ALA A 137 -13.76 10.78 3.18
CA ALA A 137 -13.37 12.19 3.37
C ALA A 137 -14.23 12.79 4.49
N THR A 138 -13.58 13.30 5.53
CA THR A 138 -14.22 13.93 6.70
C THR A 138 -14.19 15.44 6.63
N GLU A 139 -13.19 15.99 5.94
CA GLU A 139 -12.97 17.42 5.81
C GLU A 139 -13.92 18.05 4.77
N THR A 140 -14.19 19.35 4.91
CA THR A 140 -14.85 20.11 3.85
C THR A 140 -13.89 20.25 2.67
N MET A 141 -14.35 19.88 1.48
CA MET A 141 -13.56 19.91 0.25
C MET A 141 -14.05 21.07 -0.63
N GLN A 142 -13.09 21.87 -1.09
CA GLN A 142 -13.31 22.95 -2.04
C GLN A 142 -12.50 22.71 -3.30
N ARG A 143 -13.04 23.07 -4.46
CA ARG A 143 -12.25 23.19 -5.69
C ARG A 143 -11.83 24.64 -5.84
N SER A 144 -10.58 24.86 -6.16
CA SER A 144 -10.06 26.19 -6.54
C SER A 144 -9.76 26.26 -8.04
N ASP A 145 -9.59 27.48 -8.54
CA ASP A 145 -8.97 27.74 -9.83
C ASP A 145 -7.41 27.69 -9.71
N ASP A 146 -6.73 28.09 -10.80
CA ASP A 146 -5.27 28.12 -10.89
C ASP A 146 -4.61 29.29 -10.12
N GLN A 147 -5.43 30.20 -9.58
CA GLN A 147 -5.02 31.36 -8.74
C GLN A 147 -5.40 31.17 -7.25
N ASP A 148 -5.81 29.95 -6.85
CA ASP A 148 -6.23 29.57 -5.51
C ASP A 148 -7.52 30.23 -5.00
N PHE A 149 -8.37 30.80 -5.89
CA PHE A 149 -9.70 31.25 -5.52
C PHE A 149 -10.70 30.09 -5.54
N ASP A 150 -11.66 30.11 -4.61
CA ASP A 150 -12.70 29.11 -4.51
C ASP A 150 -13.64 29.11 -5.73
N VAL A 151 -13.95 27.91 -6.23
CA VAL A 151 -14.85 27.71 -7.38
C VAL A 151 -16.14 27.02 -6.94
N GLU A 152 -16.02 25.90 -6.21
CA GLU A 152 -17.17 25.12 -5.76
C GLU A 152 -16.92 24.29 -4.52
N VAL A 153 -17.96 24.05 -3.73
CA VAL A 153 -17.95 23.05 -2.65
C VAL A 153 -18.11 21.67 -3.26
N VAL A 154 -17.17 20.77 -3.00
CA VAL A 154 -17.26 19.37 -3.44
C VAL A 154 -17.97 18.54 -2.39
N SER A 155 -19.10 17.90 -2.75
CA SER A 155 -19.82 17.03 -1.83
C SER A 155 -18.96 15.83 -1.44
N ARG A 156 -18.68 15.69 -0.13
CA ARG A 156 -17.89 14.57 0.39
C ARG A 156 -18.64 13.24 0.50
N LYS A 157 -19.95 13.20 0.23
CA LYS A 157 -20.82 12.02 0.42
C LYS A 157 -20.28 10.74 -0.19
N TYR A 158 -19.58 10.84 -1.33
CA TYR A 158 -19.01 9.70 -2.06
C TYR A 158 -17.51 9.86 -2.31
N LEU A 159 -16.84 10.76 -1.56
CA LEU A 159 -15.40 10.95 -1.66
C LEU A 159 -14.66 10.06 -0.66
N TRP A 160 -13.59 9.46 -1.16
CA TRP A 160 -12.70 8.60 -0.40
C TRP A 160 -11.25 9.08 -0.54
N CYS A 161 -10.54 9.07 0.57
CA CYS A 161 -9.09 9.25 0.58
C CYS A 161 -8.46 7.88 0.41
N MET A 162 -7.75 7.69 -0.71
CA MET A 162 -7.17 6.40 -1.05
C MET A 162 -6.00 6.07 -0.15
N GLU A 163 -5.97 4.82 0.26
CA GLU A 163 -4.89 4.22 1.03
C GLU A 163 -4.36 2.97 0.31
N THR A 164 -3.46 2.25 0.94
CA THR A 164 -2.98 0.94 0.55
C THR A 164 -3.03 -0.02 1.75
N PRO A 165 -3.14 -1.36 1.55
CA PRO A 165 -2.97 -2.07 0.30
C PRO A 165 -4.11 -1.87 -0.70
N GLN A 166 -3.74 -1.95 -1.99
CA GLN A 166 -4.66 -2.07 -3.11
C GLN A 166 -4.48 -3.46 -3.69
N VAL A 167 -5.52 -4.28 -3.64
CA VAL A 167 -5.46 -5.72 -3.90
C VAL A 167 -6.23 -6.07 -5.16
N PHE A 168 -5.59 -6.86 -6.03
CA PHE A 168 -6.16 -7.22 -7.33
C PHE A 168 -5.92 -8.70 -7.65
N GLU A 169 -6.79 -9.27 -8.45
CA GLU A 169 -6.43 -10.46 -9.22
C GLU A 169 -5.21 -10.12 -10.10
N THR A 170 -4.17 -10.93 -10.05
CA THR A 170 -2.84 -10.57 -10.62
C THR A 170 -2.91 -10.34 -12.12
N THR A 171 -3.66 -11.14 -12.86
CA THR A 171 -3.85 -10.98 -14.31
C THR A 171 -4.50 -9.64 -14.62
N LEU A 172 -5.54 -9.27 -13.88
CA LEU A 172 -6.25 -8.01 -14.05
C LEU A 172 -5.32 -6.81 -13.87
N LEU A 173 -4.47 -6.81 -12.83
CA LEU A 173 -3.54 -5.71 -12.61
C LEU A 173 -2.43 -5.67 -13.66
N ARG A 174 -1.92 -6.83 -14.09
CA ARG A 174 -0.94 -6.90 -15.20
C ARG A 174 -1.51 -6.32 -16.50
N ASP A 175 -2.74 -6.66 -16.85
CA ASP A 175 -3.43 -6.14 -18.05
C ASP A 175 -3.65 -4.62 -17.95
N ALA A 176 -4.04 -4.13 -16.77
CA ALA A 176 -4.20 -2.70 -16.53
C ALA A 176 -2.87 -1.94 -16.70
N TYR A 177 -1.77 -2.46 -16.16
CA TYR A 177 -0.45 -1.87 -16.32
C TYR A 177 0.06 -1.92 -17.77
N ALA A 178 -0.20 -3.01 -18.50
CA ALA A 178 0.12 -3.11 -19.92
C ALA A 178 -0.66 -2.05 -20.73
N ALA A 179 -1.95 -1.88 -20.48
CA ALA A 179 -2.78 -0.87 -21.15
C ALA A 179 -2.30 0.56 -20.85
N VAL A 180 -1.95 0.85 -19.59
CA VAL A 180 -1.38 2.14 -19.16
C VAL A 180 -0.05 2.42 -19.89
N ALA A 181 0.83 1.41 -19.99
CA ALA A 181 2.11 1.54 -20.69
C ALA A 181 1.93 1.82 -22.19
N VAL A 182 1.06 1.07 -22.88
CA VAL A 182 0.75 1.28 -24.30
C VAL A 182 0.21 2.69 -24.56
N ARG A 183 -0.66 3.17 -23.67
CA ARG A 183 -1.30 4.50 -23.77
C ARG A 183 -0.41 5.62 -23.22
N ARG A 184 0.75 5.31 -22.66
CA ARG A 184 1.68 6.25 -22.01
C ARG A 184 1.02 7.12 -20.93
N LEU A 185 0.11 6.53 -20.18
CA LEU A 185 -0.57 7.24 -19.10
C LEU A 185 0.30 7.25 -17.85
N LEU A 186 0.28 8.36 -17.10
CA LEU A 186 0.82 8.41 -15.76
C LEU A 186 -0.32 8.16 -14.78
N VAL A 187 -0.17 7.16 -13.93
CA VAL A 187 -1.13 6.80 -12.89
C VAL A 187 -0.51 7.02 -11.51
N THR A 188 -1.34 7.41 -10.55
CA THR A 188 -0.89 7.70 -9.19
C THR A 188 -0.88 6.47 -8.30
N ASP A 189 -1.73 5.49 -8.60
CA ASP A 189 -1.93 4.26 -7.85
C ASP A 189 -2.55 3.15 -8.73
N GLU A 190 -2.75 1.97 -8.17
CA GLU A 190 -3.30 0.80 -8.87
C GLU A 190 -4.79 0.96 -9.20
N VAL A 191 -5.53 1.70 -8.36
CA VAL A 191 -6.94 2.04 -8.64
C VAL A 191 -7.03 2.88 -9.92
N SER A 192 -6.17 3.88 -10.08
CA SER A 192 -6.12 4.71 -11.29
C SER A 192 -5.78 3.89 -12.54
N ALA A 193 -4.84 2.94 -12.45
CA ALA A 193 -4.51 2.03 -13.54
C ALA A 193 -5.70 1.15 -13.93
N ALA A 194 -6.37 0.57 -12.93
CA ALA A 194 -7.57 -0.26 -13.13
C ALA A 194 -8.72 0.54 -13.78
N GLN A 195 -8.97 1.75 -13.31
CA GLN A 195 -9.99 2.65 -13.86
C GLN A 195 -9.72 3.00 -15.33
N ALA A 196 -8.45 3.26 -15.69
CA ALA A 196 -8.06 3.52 -17.08
C ALA A 196 -8.35 2.32 -18.01
N SER A 197 -8.50 1.12 -17.46
CA SER A 197 -8.86 -0.12 -18.15
C SER A 197 -10.35 -0.51 -17.97
N GLY A 198 -11.18 0.38 -17.40
CA GLY A 198 -12.62 0.15 -17.19
C GLY A 198 -12.93 -0.79 -16.02
N VAL A 199 -11.97 -1.11 -15.18
CA VAL A 199 -12.15 -1.99 -14.03
C VAL A 199 -12.68 -1.22 -12.82
N ARG A 200 -13.72 -1.74 -12.19
CA ARG A 200 -14.26 -1.17 -10.95
C ARG A 200 -13.56 -1.79 -9.74
N VAL A 201 -13.16 -0.95 -8.80
CA VAL A 201 -12.47 -1.37 -7.56
C VAL A 201 -13.41 -1.18 -6.37
N LYS A 202 -13.54 -2.19 -5.51
CA LYS A 202 -14.33 -2.11 -4.29
C LYS A 202 -13.53 -1.44 -3.19
N PHE A 203 -14.03 -0.36 -2.59
CA PHE A 203 -13.38 0.29 -1.46
C PHE A 203 -13.71 -0.43 -0.15
N VAL A 204 -12.70 -0.60 0.66
CA VAL A 204 -12.76 -1.19 2.01
C VAL A 204 -12.37 -0.10 2.99
N GLU A 205 -13.26 0.23 3.92
CA GLU A 205 -12.97 1.26 4.92
C GLU A 205 -11.95 0.73 5.94
N SER A 206 -10.83 1.46 6.12
CA SER A 206 -9.81 1.15 7.13
C SER A 206 -10.42 1.22 8.53
N ARG A 207 -10.13 0.23 9.37
CA ARG A 207 -10.55 0.20 10.78
C ARG A 207 -9.53 0.84 11.70
N HIS A 208 -8.26 0.84 11.28
CA HIS A 208 -7.14 1.35 12.04
C HIS A 208 -6.47 2.52 11.30
N PRO A 209 -5.77 3.42 12.04
CA PRO A 209 -4.96 4.45 11.41
C PRO A 209 -3.92 3.84 10.46
N ASN A 210 -3.93 4.25 9.20
CA ASN A 210 -3.01 3.78 8.16
C ASN A 210 -2.27 4.97 7.52
N LEU A 211 -1.61 5.75 8.38
CA LEU A 211 -0.94 6.98 8.02
C LEU A 211 0.25 6.73 7.08
N LYS A 212 0.37 7.54 6.03
CA LYS A 212 1.55 7.58 5.17
C LYS A 212 2.56 8.59 5.70
N ILE A 213 3.74 8.14 6.10
CA ILE A 213 4.83 9.03 6.52
C ILE A 213 5.32 9.83 5.30
N THR A 214 5.12 11.15 5.34
CA THR A 214 5.52 12.09 4.30
C THR A 214 6.30 13.28 4.84
N THR A 215 6.08 13.64 6.10
CA THR A 215 6.68 14.77 6.83
C THR A 215 7.09 14.32 8.24
N PHE A 216 7.82 15.18 8.95
CA PHE A 216 8.16 14.95 10.37
C PHE A 216 6.93 15.01 11.30
N ALA A 217 5.91 15.78 10.94
CA ALA A 217 4.64 15.79 11.68
C ALA A 217 3.95 14.42 11.63
N ASP A 218 4.02 13.73 10.50
CA ASP A 218 3.48 12.36 10.37
C ASP A 218 4.23 11.37 11.27
N VAL A 219 5.54 11.55 11.43
CA VAL A 219 6.35 10.71 12.35
C VAL A 219 5.88 10.90 13.79
N ALA A 220 5.76 12.17 14.25
CA ALA A 220 5.31 12.46 15.60
C ALA A 220 3.91 11.90 15.87
N LEU A 221 2.99 12.01 14.90
CA LEU A 221 1.65 11.46 15.00
C LEU A 221 1.68 9.92 15.06
N ALA A 222 2.48 9.28 14.18
CA ALA A 222 2.62 7.82 14.16
C ALA A 222 3.19 7.29 15.49
N GLU A 223 4.16 7.97 16.10
CA GLU A 223 4.70 7.60 17.41
C GLU A 223 3.66 7.76 18.54
N ALA A 224 2.85 8.81 18.48
CA ALA A 224 1.77 9.00 19.45
C ALA A 224 0.74 7.87 19.37
N LEU A 225 0.35 7.49 18.15
CA LEU A 225 -0.59 6.38 17.90
C LEU A 225 -0.01 5.02 18.35
N LEU A 226 1.28 4.78 18.17
CA LEU A 226 1.92 3.54 18.66
C LEU A 226 1.98 3.49 20.19
N ARG A 227 2.13 4.64 20.86
CA ARG A 227 2.14 4.72 22.33
C ARG A 227 0.77 4.54 22.95
N SER A 228 -0.31 4.97 22.30
CA SER A 228 -1.68 4.81 22.82
C SER A 228 -2.14 3.36 22.95
N GLY A 229 -1.48 2.44 22.23
CA GLY A 229 -1.87 1.02 22.21
C GLY A 229 -3.12 0.73 21.36
N ASP A 230 -3.69 1.72 20.69
CA ASP A 230 -4.87 1.57 19.84
C ASP A 230 -4.56 0.87 18.50
N ILE A 231 -3.28 0.57 18.24
CA ILE A 231 -2.83 -0.09 17.02
C ILE A 231 -2.25 -1.45 17.38
N SER A 232 -2.88 -2.52 16.92
CA SER A 232 -2.35 -3.89 16.96
C SER A 232 -1.24 -4.07 15.91
N VAL A 233 -0.10 -3.42 16.11
CA VAL A 233 1.09 -3.68 15.29
C VAL A 233 1.87 -4.83 15.95
N PRO A 234 2.31 -5.84 15.18
CA PRO A 234 3.17 -6.90 15.71
C PRO A 234 4.36 -6.29 16.45
N ARG A 235 4.60 -6.74 17.68
CA ARG A 235 5.83 -6.37 18.40
C ARG A 235 6.97 -7.20 17.84
N PRO A 236 8.15 -6.60 17.61
CA PRO A 236 9.31 -7.29 17.08
C PRO A 236 9.80 -8.44 17.99
#